data_9fefe223a467b8a2c01bc252697d6a3c
#
_entry.id   9fefe223a467b8a2c01bc252697d6a3c
#
_cell.length_a   1.000
_cell.length_b   1.000
_cell.length_c   1.000
_cell.angle_alpha   90.00
_cell.angle_beta   90.00
_cell.angle_gamma   90.00
#
_symmetry.space_group_name_H-M   'P 1'
#
loop_
_entity.id
_entity.type
_entity.pdbx_description
1 polymer ?
#
loop_
_entity_poly.entity_id
_entity_poly.type
_entity_poly.pdbx_seq_one_letter_code
_entity_poly.pdbx_strand_id
1 'polypeptide(L)'
;MYLKSDQDKHQKLPTYGVGPYLVVCIIAMNLTGWMLSQSELQSGLLKGGFKDLFDLIGFILMFVATRIWWLSVVKSDIDTSIQNNELKTTGIYARTRNPIYFSWWLCGIGSILHLHNVWLLLLIPIQWVILTVVIRNTEEKWLYELHGEAYKDYCAR
;
A
#
# COMPACT_ATOMS: atom_id res chain seq x y z
N MET A 1 42.51 -4.28 14.19
CA MET A 1 42.03 -5.05 13.06
C MET A 1 40.86 -5.88 13.54
N TYR A 2 39.64 -5.28 13.58
CA TYR A 2 38.45 -5.96 14.09
C TYR A 2 37.83 -6.77 12.96
N LEU A 3 37.69 -8.06 13.20
CA LEU A 3 36.99 -8.99 12.33
C LEU A 3 35.52 -8.55 12.20
N LYS A 4 35.15 -7.96 11.08
CA LYS A 4 33.78 -7.72 10.69
C LYS A 4 33.15 -9.11 10.55
N SER A 5 32.29 -9.47 11.47
CA SER A 5 31.74 -10.81 11.58
C SER A 5 30.97 -11.18 10.32
N ASP A 6 31.07 -12.44 9.91
CA ASP A 6 30.39 -13.07 8.78
C ASP A 6 28.83 -13.05 8.86
N GLN A 7 28.25 -12.37 9.85
CA GLN A 7 26.82 -12.22 10.02
C GLN A 7 26.16 -11.24 9.03
N ASP A 8 26.93 -10.33 8.41
CA ASP A 8 26.39 -9.32 7.47
C ASP A 8 26.06 -9.88 6.07
N LYS A 9 26.35 -11.16 5.81
CA LYS A 9 26.22 -11.74 4.45
C LYS A 9 24.87 -12.35 4.10
N HIS A 10 23.88 -12.43 5.02
CA HIS A 10 22.69 -13.26 4.79
C HIS A 10 21.31 -12.59 4.98
N GLN A 11 21.23 -11.31 5.31
CA GLN A 11 19.92 -10.65 5.40
C GLN A 11 19.58 -9.93 4.08
N LYS A 12 19.15 -10.72 3.08
CA LYS A 12 18.53 -10.15 1.88
C LYS A 12 17.06 -9.86 2.19
N LEU A 13 16.61 -8.66 1.85
CA LEU A 13 15.19 -8.34 1.87
C LEU A 13 14.43 -9.31 0.95
N PRO A 14 13.27 -9.83 1.38
CA PRO A 14 12.44 -10.62 0.48
C PRO A 14 11.95 -9.74 -0.66
N THR A 15 12.15 -10.18 -1.90
CA THR A 15 11.87 -9.40 -3.13
C THR A 15 10.45 -8.84 -3.18
N TYR A 16 9.46 -9.57 -2.68
CA TYR A 16 8.05 -9.14 -2.67
C TYR A 16 7.53 -8.74 -1.30
N GLY A 17 8.31 -8.97 -0.24
CA GLY A 17 7.92 -8.65 1.14
C GLY A 17 6.53 -9.19 1.53
N VAL A 18 5.77 -8.38 2.25
CA VAL A 18 4.37 -8.67 2.61
C VAL A 18 3.37 -8.16 1.58
N GLY A 19 3.85 -7.52 0.50
CA GLY A 19 3.03 -6.87 -0.52
C GLY A 19 1.90 -7.72 -1.08
N PRO A 20 2.18 -8.91 -1.63
CA PRO A 20 1.14 -9.78 -2.21
C PRO A 20 0.03 -10.13 -1.22
N TYR A 21 0.38 -10.38 0.05
CA TYR A 21 -0.61 -10.71 1.10
C TYR A 21 -1.52 -9.52 1.40
N LEU A 22 -0.98 -8.30 1.46
CA LEU A 22 -1.75 -7.09 1.71
C LEU A 22 -2.68 -6.75 0.53
N VAL A 23 -2.23 -6.95 -0.71
CA VAL A 23 -3.06 -6.76 -1.90
C VAL A 23 -4.22 -7.76 -1.89
N VAL A 24 -3.97 -9.04 -1.63
CA VAL A 24 -5.01 -10.07 -1.50
C VAL A 24 -5.99 -9.72 -0.38
N CYS A 25 -5.50 -9.21 0.75
CA CYS A 25 -6.34 -8.77 1.86
C CYS A 25 -7.29 -7.63 1.44
N ILE A 26 -6.80 -6.59 0.77
CA ILE A 26 -7.62 -5.48 0.25
C ILE A 26 -8.69 -6.01 -0.71
N ILE A 27 -8.32 -6.86 -1.67
CA ILE A 27 -9.24 -7.45 -2.64
C ILE A 27 -10.30 -8.28 -1.92
N ALA A 28 -9.92 -9.14 -0.98
CA ALA A 28 -10.84 -9.98 -0.23
C ALA A 28 -11.84 -9.14 0.58
N MET A 29 -11.37 -8.06 1.25
CA MET A 29 -12.24 -7.15 2.00
C MET A 29 -13.25 -6.45 1.08
N ASN A 30 -12.82 -5.99 -0.10
CA ASN A 30 -13.70 -5.33 -1.06
C ASN A 30 -14.72 -6.30 -1.67
N LEU A 31 -14.32 -7.54 -1.99
CA LEU A 31 -15.22 -8.59 -2.46
C LEU A 31 -16.25 -8.96 -1.39
N THR A 32 -15.83 -9.14 -0.16
CA THR A 32 -16.74 -9.41 0.97
C THR A 32 -17.72 -8.24 1.15
N GLY A 33 -17.22 -7.00 1.10
CA GLY A 33 -18.05 -5.80 1.15
C GLY A 33 -19.08 -5.76 0.02
N TRP A 34 -18.67 -6.10 -1.21
CA TRP A 34 -19.58 -6.22 -2.35
C TRP A 34 -20.69 -7.25 -2.10
N MET A 35 -20.33 -8.45 -1.63
CA MET A 35 -21.31 -9.49 -1.31
C MET A 35 -22.30 -9.02 -0.25
N LEU A 36 -21.83 -8.40 0.84
CA LEU A 36 -22.68 -7.86 1.88
C LEU A 36 -23.55 -6.70 1.41
N SER A 37 -23.10 -5.90 0.45
CA SER A 37 -23.88 -4.81 -0.12
C SER A 37 -25.10 -5.31 -0.92
N GLN A 38 -25.05 -6.55 -1.43
CA GLN A 38 -26.16 -7.17 -2.15
C GLN A 38 -27.20 -7.84 -1.22
N SER A 39 -26.84 -8.07 0.04
CA SER A 39 -27.67 -8.77 1.02
C SER A 39 -28.00 -7.89 2.23
N GLU A 40 -27.09 -7.83 3.18
CA GLU A 40 -27.34 -7.23 4.51
C GLU A 40 -27.26 -5.70 4.52
N LEU A 41 -26.44 -5.11 3.64
CA LEU A 41 -26.12 -3.68 3.65
C LEU A 41 -26.87 -2.88 2.56
N GLN A 42 -28.00 -3.38 2.08
CA GLN A 42 -28.79 -2.71 1.01
C GLN A 42 -29.27 -1.31 1.39
N SER A 43 -29.44 -1.03 2.70
CA SER A 43 -29.82 0.29 3.19
C SER A 43 -28.80 1.39 2.90
N GLY A 44 -27.55 1.01 2.64
CA GLY A 44 -26.48 1.94 2.30
C GLY A 44 -26.34 2.22 0.80
N LEU A 45 -27.13 1.60 -0.07
CA LEU A 45 -27.01 1.78 -1.52
C LEU A 45 -27.40 3.21 -1.92
N LEU A 46 -26.49 3.87 -2.62
CA LEU A 46 -26.68 5.20 -3.19
C LEU A 46 -27.64 5.16 -4.38
N LYS A 47 -28.37 6.27 -4.57
CA LYS A 47 -29.32 6.44 -5.67
C LYS A 47 -29.09 7.78 -6.38
N GLY A 48 -29.50 7.85 -7.65
CA GLY A 48 -29.43 9.10 -8.43
C GLY A 48 -28.01 9.59 -8.68
N GLY A 49 -27.82 10.89 -8.81
CA GLY A 49 -26.55 11.54 -9.18
C GLY A 49 -25.38 11.32 -8.22
N PHE A 50 -25.62 10.84 -7.00
CA PHE A 50 -24.55 10.45 -6.10
C PHE A 50 -23.74 9.23 -6.63
N LYS A 51 -24.37 8.35 -7.40
CA LYS A 51 -23.65 7.24 -8.04
C LYS A 51 -22.63 7.77 -9.03
N ASP A 52 -23.04 8.67 -9.90
CA ASP A 52 -22.18 9.25 -10.94
C ASP A 52 -20.99 10.01 -10.32
N LEU A 53 -21.24 10.71 -9.19
CA LEU A 53 -20.19 11.39 -8.43
C LEU A 53 -19.19 10.39 -7.83
N PHE A 54 -19.69 9.30 -7.24
CA PHE A 54 -18.82 8.24 -6.65
C PHE A 54 -18.01 7.53 -7.73
N ASP A 55 -18.61 7.26 -8.90
CA ASP A 55 -17.91 6.69 -10.05
C ASP A 55 -16.81 7.62 -10.55
N LEU A 56 -17.12 8.90 -10.72
CA LEU A 56 -16.13 9.90 -11.16
C LEU A 56 -14.93 9.96 -10.20
N ILE A 57 -15.20 10.08 -8.90
CA ILE A 57 -14.15 10.14 -7.88
C ILE A 57 -13.39 8.81 -7.87
N GLY A 58 -14.07 7.67 -7.93
CA GLY A 58 -13.47 6.34 -7.98
C GLY A 58 -12.50 6.18 -9.14
N PHE A 59 -12.90 6.57 -10.36
CA PHE A 59 -12.03 6.56 -11.54
C PHE A 59 -10.80 7.46 -11.38
N ILE A 60 -10.98 8.67 -10.86
CA ILE A 60 -9.87 9.59 -10.61
C ILE A 60 -8.87 8.95 -9.63
N LEU A 61 -9.36 8.38 -8.53
CA LEU A 61 -8.50 7.73 -7.53
C LEU A 61 -7.74 6.53 -8.11
N MET A 62 -8.40 5.69 -8.91
CA MET A 62 -7.76 4.55 -9.57
C MET A 62 -6.71 5.00 -10.60
N PHE A 63 -6.98 6.07 -11.34
CA PHE A 63 -6.00 6.66 -12.26
C PHE A 63 -4.76 7.19 -11.51
N VAL A 64 -4.97 7.93 -10.41
CA VAL A 64 -3.90 8.43 -9.54
C VAL A 64 -3.12 7.27 -8.92
N ALA A 65 -3.82 6.24 -8.44
CA ALA A 65 -3.21 5.02 -7.89
C ALA A 65 -2.28 4.35 -8.91
N THR A 66 -2.75 4.17 -10.14
CA THR A 66 -1.95 3.58 -11.24
C THR A 66 -0.71 4.42 -11.53
N ARG A 67 -0.83 5.76 -11.52
CA ARG A 67 0.32 6.67 -11.71
C ARG A 67 1.34 6.56 -10.57
N ILE A 68 0.86 6.49 -9.32
CA ILE A 68 1.74 6.33 -8.15
C ILE A 68 2.45 4.97 -8.22
N TRP A 69 1.72 3.90 -8.52
CA TRP A 69 2.29 2.57 -8.67
C TRP A 69 3.39 2.54 -9.76
N TRP A 70 3.10 3.10 -10.93
CA TRP A 70 4.07 3.17 -12.02
C TRP A 70 5.34 3.95 -11.63
N LEU A 71 5.19 5.08 -10.92
CA LEU A 71 6.32 5.86 -10.42
C LEU A 71 7.12 5.09 -9.37
N SER A 72 6.45 4.27 -8.56
CA SER A 72 7.07 3.53 -7.45
C SER A 72 7.80 2.28 -7.89
N VAL A 73 7.27 1.57 -8.88
CA VAL A 73 7.82 0.30 -9.34
C VAL A 73 8.69 0.53 -10.58
N VAL A 74 8.08 1.01 -11.66
CA VAL A 74 8.73 1.06 -12.97
C VAL A 74 9.76 2.19 -13.04
N LYS A 75 9.34 3.44 -12.73
CA LYS A 75 10.24 4.59 -12.84
C LYS A 75 11.34 4.62 -11.79
N SER A 76 11.07 4.10 -10.60
CA SER A 76 12.06 4.07 -9.51
C SER A 76 13.01 2.90 -9.61
N ASP A 77 12.73 1.89 -10.45
CA ASP A 77 13.51 0.65 -10.53
C ASP A 77 13.77 0.05 -9.13
N ILE A 78 12.67 -0.09 -8.36
CA ILE A 78 12.76 -0.53 -6.97
C ILE A 78 13.30 -1.95 -6.84
N ASP A 79 13.02 -2.81 -7.82
CA ASP A 79 13.46 -4.21 -7.81
C ASP A 79 14.99 -4.31 -7.82
N THR A 80 15.67 -3.50 -8.64
CA THR A 80 17.13 -3.41 -8.65
C THR A 80 17.66 -2.89 -7.30
N SER A 81 17.03 -1.87 -6.73
CA SER A 81 17.43 -1.34 -5.42
C SER A 81 17.29 -2.39 -4.30
N ILE A 82 16.21 -3.19 -4.31
CA ILE A 82 16.01 -4.30 -3.35
C ILE A 82 17.08 -5.38 -3.53
N GLN A 83 17.37 -5.79 -4.79
CA GLN A 83 18.38 -6.80 -5.07
C GLN A 83 19.78 -6.38 -4.61
N ASN A 84 20.10 -5.09 -4.71
CA ASN A 84 21.36 -4.51 -4.28
C ASN A 84 21.39 -4.15 -2.80
N ASN A 85 20.31 -4.37 -2.04
CA ASN A 85 20.16 -3.91 -0.65
C ASN A 85 20.34 -2.39 -0.50
N GLU A 86 19.88 -1.60 -1.48
CA GLU A 86 19.98 -0.13 -1.45
C GLU A 86 18.70 0.50 -0.91
N LEU A 87 18.85 1.46 0.01
CA LEU A 87 17.72 2.23 0.53
C LEU A 87 17.29 3.29 -0.49
N LYS A 88 16.09 3.11 -1.06
CA LYS A 88 15.51 4.07 -2.00
C LYS A 88 14.89 5.24 -1.27
N THR A 89 15.47 6.44 -1.46
CA THR A 89 15.02 7.68 -0.78
C THR A 89 14.70 8.81 -1.75
N THR A 90 14.80 8.57 -3.07
CA THR A 90 14.64 9.57 -4.11
C THR A 90 13.34 9.41 -4.90
N GLY A 91 12.98 10.41 -5.71
CA GLY A 91 11.77 10.37 -6.53
C GLY A 91 10.51 10.37 -5.69
N ILE A 92 9.61 9.41 -5.92
CA ILE A 92 8.38 9.29 -5.15
C ILE A 92 8.64 8.85 -3.69
N TYR A 93 9.73 8.11 -3.45
CA TYR A 93 10.17 7.70 -2.12
C TYR A 93 10.67 8.87 -1.27
N ALA A 94 11.01 10.01 -1.85
CA ALA A 94 11.28 11.23 -1.09
C ALA A 94 10.01 11.88 -0.50
N ARG A 95 8.81 11.49 -0.95
CA ARG A 95 7.53 12.04 -0.49
C ARG A 95 6.73 11.11 0.41
N THR A 96 6.89 9.81 0.20
CA THR A 96 6.24 8.77 1.01
C THR A 96 7.13 7.54 1.06
N ARG A 97 7.22 6.91 2.23
CA ARG A 97 8.07 5.73 2.44
C ARG A 97 7.54 4.47 1.76
N ASN A 98 6.22 4.36 1.68
CA ASN A 98 5.54 3.17 1.22
C ASN A 98 4.58 3.45 0.04
N PRO A 99 5.08 4.03 -1.10
CA PRO A 99 4.21 4.48 -2.18
C PRO A 99 3.48 3.35 -2.89
N ILE A 100 4.06 2.15 -2.95
CA ILE A 100 3.43 0.96 -3.55
C ILE A 100 2.16 0.60 -2.77
N TYR A 101 2.25 0.51 -1.43
CA TYR A 101 1.10 0.18 -0.58
C TYR A 101 0.04 1.28 -0.59
N PHE A 102 0.48 2.54 -0.60
CA PHE A 102 -0.43 3.67 -0.74
C PHE A 102 -1.21 3.62 -2.05
N SER A 103 -0.57 3.23 -3.15
CA SER A 103 -1.25 3.09 -4.45
C SER A 103 -2.29 1.98 -4.43
N TRP A 104 -2.00 0.82 -3.85
CA TRP A 104 -2.95 -0.28 -3.72
C TRP A 104 -4.14 0.07 -2.83
N TRP A 105 -3.89 0.76 -1.71
CA TRP A 105 -4.97 1.25 -0.85
C TRP A 105 -5.85 2.27 -1.57
N LEU A 106 -5.25 3.20 -2.31
CA LEU A 106 -5.99 4.21 -3.10
C LEU A 106 -6.84 3.54 -4.19
N CYS A 107 -6.32 2.51 -4.84
CA CYS A 107 -7.07 1.67 -5.79
C CYS A 107 -8.23 0.95 -5.09
N GLY A 108 -8.00 0.44 -3.88
CA GLY A 108 -9.03 -0.16 -3.02
C GLY A 108 -10.15 0.82 -2.69
N ILE A 109 -9.83 2.08 -2.35
CA ILE A 109 -10.83 3.14 -2.14
C ILE A 109 -11.65 3.38 -3.42
N GLY A 110 -10.98 3.52 -4.56
CA GLY A 110 -11.66 3.70 -5.85
C GLY A 110 -12.65 2.57 -6.12
N SER A 111 -12.28 1.32 -5.87
CA SER A 111 -13.18 0.18 -6.06
C SER A 111 -14.35 0.17 -5.06
N ILE A 112 -14.15 0.61 -3.80
CA ILE A 112 -15.23 0.76 -2.82
C ILE A 112 -16.26 1.79 -3.29
N LEU A 113 -15.81 2.91 -3.86
CA LEU A 113 -16.72 3.94 -4.37
C LEU A 113 -17.61 3.41 -5.51
N HIS A 114 -17.07 2.60 -6.41
CA HIS A 114 -17.84 1.94 -7.47
C HIS A 114 -18.89 0.92 -6.96
N LEU A 115 -18.81 0.50 -5.71
CA LEU A 115 -19.85 -0.33 -5.10
C LEU A 115 -21.08 0.48 -4.65
N HIS A 116 -21.02 1.80 -4.69
CA HIS A 116 -22.12 2.74 -4.40
C HIS A 116 -22.83 2.47 -3.07
N ASN A 117 -22.09 2.09 -2.04
CA ASN A 117 -22.64 1.79 -0.73
C ASN A 117 -21.90 2.52 0.37
N VAL A 118 -22.60 3.39 1.11
CA VAL A 118 -22.01 4.24 2.14
C VAL A 118 -21.43 3.45 3.31
N TRP A 119 -21.99 2.28 3.64
CA TRP A 119 -21.44 1.44 4.71
C TRP A 119 -20.06 0.91 4.40
N LEU A 120 -19.76 0.70 3.11
CA LEU A 120 -18.44 0.21 2.70
C LEU A 120 -17.33 1.25 2.89
N LEU A 121 -17.66 2.53 3.05
CA LEU A 121 -16.67 3.56 3.38
C LEU A 121 -15.95 3.27 4.71
N LEU A 122 -16.58 2.51 5.61
CA LEU A 122 -15.94 2.05 6.85
C LEU A 122 -14.75 1.12 6.60
N LEU A 123 -14.68 0.46 5.45
CA LEU A 123 -13.52 -0.37 5.09
C LEU A 123 -12.26 0.48 4.86
N ILE A 124 -12.39 1.74 4.47
CA ILE A 124 -11.26 2.62 4.18
C ILE A 124 -10.32 2.78 5.38
N PRO A 125 -10.79 3.26 6.55
CA PRO A 125 -9.93 3.35 7.72
C PRO A 125 -9.48 1.98 8.24
N ILE A 126 -10.30 0.94 8.12
CA ILE A 126 -9.93 -0.42 8.53
C ILE A 126 -8.74 -0.93 7.69
N GLN A 127 -8.80 -0.81 6.38
CA GLN A 127 -7.70 -1.16 5.48
C GLN A 127 -6.44 -0.35 5.79
N TRP A 128 -6.57 0.95 6.05
CA TRP A 128 -5.45 1.80 6.43
C TRP A 128 -4.75 1.33 7.71
N VAL A 129 -5.52 0.99 8.74
CA VAL A 129 -4.98 0.46 10.00
C VAL A 129 -4.23 -0.86 9.76
N ILE A 130 -4.85 -1.80 9.02
CA ILE A 130 -4.23 -3.09 8.72
C ILE A 130 -2.89 -2.88 7.98
N LEU A 131 -2.90 -2.09 6.90
CA LEU A 131 -1.70 -1.78 6.13
C LEU A 131 -0.61 -1.16 7.02
N THR A 132 -0.97 -0.15 7.82
CA THR A 132 -0.02 0.55 8.68
C THR A 132 0.60 -0.40 9.73
N VAL A 133 -0.22 -1.21 10.39
CA VAL A 133 0.24 -2.14 11.43
C VAL A 133 1.15 -3.21 10.82
N VAL A 134 0.74 -3.80 9.70
CA VAL A 134 1.53 -4.86 9.07
C VAL A 134 2.86 -4.31 8.55
N ILE A 135 2.85 -3.21 7.79
CA ILE A 135 4.07 -2.64 7.20
C ILE A 135 5.05 -2.22 8.30
N ARG A 136 4.58 -1.57 9.37
CA ARG A 136 5.44 -1.15 10.49
C ARG A 136 6.08 -2.32 11.23
N ASN A 137 5.35 -3.41 11.39
CA ASN A 137 5.84 -4.56 12.14
C ASN A 137 6.67 -5.54 11.29
N THR A 138 6.71 -5.35 9.98
CA THR A 138 7.43 -6.21 9.04
C THR A 138 8.47 -5.42 8.24
N GLU A 139 8.08 -4.77 7.16
CA GLU A 139 9.02 -4.17 6.20
C GLU A 139 9.79 -2.98 6.78
N GLU A 140 9.14 -2.09 7.53
CA GLU A 140 9.87 -0.99 8.17
C GLU A 140 10.87 -1.51 9.21
N LYS A 141 10.54 -2.60 9.89
CA LYS A 141 11.47 -3.26 10.82
C LYS A 141 12.66 -3.88 10.09
N TRP A 142 12.42 -4.60 8.98
CA TRP A 142 13.50 -5.16 8.16
C TRP A 142 14.40 -4.08 7.56
N LEU A 143 13.82 -2.98 7.07
CA LEU A 143 14.57 -1.84 6.56
C LEU A 143 15.42 -1.19 7.65
N TYR A 144 14.90 -1.11 8.87
CA TYR A 144 15.65 -0.61 10.02
C TYR A 144 16.80 -1.56 10.40
N GLU A 145 16.56 -2.86 10.44
CA GLU A 145 17.60 -3.86 10.74
C GLU A 145 18.71 -3.86 9.68
N LEU A 146 18.37 -3.62 8.42
CA LEU A 146 19.33 -3.62 7.31
C LEU A 146 20.12 -2.30 7.19
N HIS A 147 19.44 -1.16 7.35
CA HIS A 147 20.02 0.16 7.06
C HIS A 147 20.31 1.02 8.30
N GLY A 148 19.82 0.62 9.49
CA GLY A 148 20.13 1.28 10.77
C GLY A 148 19.79 2.78 10.79
N GLU A 149 20.80 3.59 11.14
CA GLU A 149 20.66 5.05 11.27
C GLU A 149 20.28 5.74 9.94
N ALA A 150 20.75 5.24 8.79
CA ALA A 150 20.36 5.79 7.50
C ALA A 150 18.85 5.70 7.25
N TYR A 151 18.19 4.61 7.72
CA TYR A 151 16.75 4.48 7.65
C TYR A 151 16.02 5.39 8.65
N LYS A 152 16.58 5.60 9.86
CA LYS A 152 16.02 6.57 10.82
C LYS A 152 16.05 7.99 10.28
N ASP A 153 17.17 8.41 9.70
CA ASP A 153 17.31 9.73 9.09
C ASP A 153 16.32 9.93 7.94
N TYR A 154 16.10 8.88 7.15
CA TYR A 154 15.08 8.89 6.10
C TYR A 154 13.67 9.02 6.67
N CYS A 155 13.35 8.35 7.78
CA CYS A 155 12.04 8.45 8.44
C CYS A 155 11.79 9.81 9.10
N ALA A 156 12.85 10.54 9.45
CA ALA A 156 12.76 11.85 10.12
C ALA A 156 12.55 13.03 9.14
N ARG A 157 12.67 12.81 7.83
CA ARG A 157 12.42 13.80 6.76
C ARG A 157 10.95 13.90 6.42
#